data_b810ccfb878aa0d709d44f17ba778587
#
_entry.id   b810ccfb878aa0d709d44f17ba778587
#
_cell.length_a   1.000
_cell.length_b   1.000
_cell.length_c   1.000
_cell.angle_alpha   90.00
_cell.angle_beta   90.00
_cell.angle_gamma   90.00
#
_symmetry.space_group_name_H-M   'P 1'
#
loop_
_entity.id
_entity.type
_entity.pdbx_description
1 polymer ?
#
loop_
_entity_poly.entity_id
_entity_poly.type
_entity_poly.pdbx_seq_one_letter_code
_entity_poly.pdbx_strand_id
1 'polypeptide(L)'
;MESLIKCGALDMFAERATLLANLDTILDYNRESQKVKSGGQVSLFSMTPEIQAASLRLREAEPATRRERLAWEKELLGLYVTEHPIQEYLERLRQNRVLPLKDLTVQYRNRTVSIGGLVSSIQKITTKSGEPMLFVKMEDTTSRTEVLVFPKVLAQNPGLWQQEKVLVVRGRVSDKDGIAKILCEEAFEIPA
;
A
#
# COMPACT_ATOMS: atom_id res chain seq x y z
N MET A 1 -18.08 -10.13 1.69
CA MET A 1 -18.53 -8.82 1.19
C MET A 1 -17.63 -7.70 1.68
N GLU A 2 -17.42 -7.56 2.99
CA GLU A 2 -16.57 -6.51 3.57
C GLU A 2 -15.16 -6.42 2.94
N SER A 3 -14.45 -7.54 2.81
CA SER A 3 -13.13 -7.57 2.17
C SER A 3 -13.16 -7.11 0.71
N LEU A 4 -14.22 -7.41 -0.04
CA LEU A 4 -14.40 -6.96 -1.42
C LEU A 4 -14.63 -5.45 -1.50
N ILE A 5 -15.32 -4.87 -0.53
CA ILE A 5 -15.49 -3.42 -0.44
C ILE A 5 -14.14 -2.77 -0.11
N LYS A 6 -13.49 -3.24 0.95
CA LYS A 6 -12.21 -2.68 1.40
C LYS A 6 -11.11 -2.74 0.34
N CYS A 7 -11.03 -3.82 -0.46
CA CYS A 7 -10.05 -3.92 -1.53
C CYS A 7 -10.42 -3.14 -2.81
N GLY A 8 -11.57 -2.48 -2.84
CA GLY A 8 -11.99 -1.64 -3.97
C GLY A 8 -12.71 -2.37 -5.09
N ALA A 9 -13.02 -3.65 -4.93
CA ALA A 9 -13.72 -4.43 -5.96
C ALA A 9 -15.14 -3.92 -6.28
N LEU A 10 -15.69 -3.08 -5.40
CA LEU A 10 -17.05 -2.54 -5.53
C LEU A 10 -17.07 -1.00 -5.69
N ASP A 11 -15.92 -0.35 -5.93
CA ASP A 11 -15.80 1.11 -6.08
C ASP A 11 -16.65 1.67 -7.22
N MET A 12 -16.98 0.84 -8.22
CA MET A 12 -17.87 1.22 -9.32
C MET A 12 -19.31 1.49 -8.89
N PHE A 13 -19.75 1.03 -7.72
CA PHE A 13 -21.12 1.18 -7.24
C PHE A 13 -21.29 2.35 -6.28
N ALA A 14 -20.39 2.52 -5.34
CA ALA A 14 -20.34 3.64 -4.40
C ALA A 14 -19.00 3.69 -3.67
N GLU A 15 -18.79 4.76 -2.91
CA GLU A 15 -17.60 4.96 -2.07
C GLU A 15 -17.53 3.89 -0.98
N ARG A 16 -16.29 3.44 -0.64
CA ARG A 16 -16.03 2.28 0.26
C ARG A 16 -16.64 2.44 1.64
N ALA A 17 -16.50 3.60 2.27
CA ALA A 17 -17.07 3.84 3.61
C ALA A 17 -18.61 3.83 3.56
N THR A 18 -19.21 4.36 2.50
CA THR A 18 -20.65 4.29 2.27
C THR A 18 -21.12 2.84 2.13
N LEU A 19 -20.41 2.01 1.35
CA LEU A 19 -20.75 0.59 1.21
C LEU A 19 -20.59 -0.16 2.53
N LEU A 20 -19.54 0.12 3.30
CA LEU A 20 -19.30 -0.50 4.61
C LEU A 20 -20.37 -0.12 5.62
N ALA A 21 -20.76 1.16 5.67
CA ALA A 21 -21.80 1.65 6.58
C ALA A 21 -23.19 1.06 6.28
N ASN A 22 -23.41 0.56 5.08
CA ASN A 22 -24.68 -0.03 4.64
C ASN A 22 -24.59 -1.55 4.39
N LEU A 23 -23.52 -2.20 4.88
CA LEU A 23 -23.27 -3.62 4.56
C LEU A 23 -24.44 -4.53 4.91
N ASP A 24 -25.03 -4.38 6.10
CA ASP A 24 -26.18 -5.19 6.53
C ASP A 24 -27.39 -4.92 5.65
N THR A 25 -27.69 -3.66 5.34
CA THR A 25 -28.78 -3.28 4.45
C THR A 25 -28.64 -3.90 3.05
N ILE A 26 -27.42 -3.90 2.51
CA ILE A 26 -27.11 -4.52 1.20
C ILE A 26 -27.30 -6.04 1.26
N LEU A 27 -26.84 -6.67 2.33
CA LEU A 27 -26.98 -8.12 2.51
C LEU A 27 -28.44 -8.54 2.67
N ASP A 28 -29.22 -7.79 3.44
CA ASP A 28 -30.64 -8.08 3.65
C ASP A 28 -31.44 -7.86 2.34
N TYR A 29 -31.18 -6.78 1.62
CA TYR A 29 -31.77 -6.54 0.30
C TYR A 29 -31.46 -7.70 -0.68
N ASN A 30 -30.23 -8.18 -0.70
CA ASN A 30 -29.86 -9.31 -1.55
C ASN A 30 -30.59 -10.60 -1.14
N ARG A 31 -30.70 -10.89 0.18
CA ARG A 31 -31.44 -12.05 0.68
C ARG A 31 -32.91 -12.02 0.29
N GLU A 32 -33.55 -10.85 0.41
CA GLU A 32 -34.96 -10.66 0.00
C GLU A 32 -35.12 -10.84 -1.49
N SER A 33 -34.27 -10.22 -2.29
CA SER A 33 -34.27 -10.32 -3.75
C SER A 33 -34.08 -11.78 -4.23
N GLN A 34 -33.22 -12.54 -3.56
CA GLN A 34 -33.03 -13.95 -3.88
C GLN A 34 -34.27 -14.82 -3.51
N LYS A 35 -34.91 -14.56 -2.37
CA LYS A 35 -36.13 -15.27 -1.97
C LYS A 35 -37.26 -15.07 -3.00
N VAL A 36 -37.42 -13.85 -3.51
CA VAL A 36 -38.40 -13.55 -4.56
C VAL A 36 -38.09 -14.30 -5.85
N LYS A 37 -36.80 -14.40 -6.24
CA LYS A 37 -36.39 -15.10 -7.46
C LYS A 37 -36.48 -16.63 -7.35
N SER A 38 -36.13 -17.20 -6.18
CA SER A 38 -36.09 -18.65 -5.98
C SER A 38 -37.42 -19.28 -5.59
N GLY A 39 -38.36 -18.48 -5.07
CA GLY A 39 -39.62 -18.99 -4.51
C GLY A 39 -40.69 -19.37 -5.54
N GLY A 40 -40.49 -19.17 -6.82
CA GLY A 40 -41.49 -19.50 -7.87
C GLY A 40 -42.87 -18.80 -7.69
N GLN A 41 -43.06 -18.07 -6.61
CA GLN A 41 -44.23 -17.26 -6.34
C GLN A 41 -44.11 -15.95 -7.12
N VAL A 42 -44.71 -15.88 -8.28
CA VAL A 42 -45.00 -14.61 -8.95
C VAL A 42 -45.82 -13.81 -7.95
N SER A 43 -45.26 -12.82 -7.31
CA SER A 43 -45.99 -11.90 -6.45
C SER A 43 -47.14 -11.32 -7.32
N LEU A 44 -48.36 -11.35 -6.82
CA LEU A 44 -49.52 -10.73 -7.49
C LEU A 44 -49.22 -9.26 -7.85
N PHE A 45 -48.26 -8.64 -7.19
CA PHE A 45 -47.79 -7.26 -7.43
C PHE A 45 -46.77 -7.13 -8.56
N SER A 46 -46.20 -8.24 -9.10
CA SER A 46 -45.25 -8.19 -10.24
C SER A 46 -45.97 -7.89 -11.58
N MET A 47 -47.29 -7.89 -11.59
CA MET A 47 -48.11 -7.53 -12.77
C MET A 47 -48.38 -6.02 -12.89
N THR A 48 -48.07 -5.22 -11.89
CA THR A 48 -48.18 -3.76 -11.93
C THR A 48 -46.83 -3.15 -12.30
N PRO A 49 -46.70 -2.47 -13.45
CA PRO A 49 -45.45 -1.88 -13.90
C PRO A 49 -44.85 -0.79 -12.97
N GLU A 50 -45.65 -0.35 -12.01
CA GLU A 50 -45.32 0.75 -11.09
C GLU A 50 -44.67 0.32 -9.75
N ILE A 51 -44.64 -0.97 -9.42
CA ILE A 51 -43.89 -1.41 -8.24
C ILE A 51 -42.47 -1.68 -8.66
N GLN A 52 -41.73 -0.60 -8.90
CA GLN A 52 -40.28 -0.63 -8.98
C GLN A 52 -39.74 -1.33 -7.72
N ALA A 53 -38.93 -2.37 -7.94
CA ALA A 53 -38.19 -3.00 -6.84
C ALA A 53 -37.62 -1.90 -5.93
N ALA A 54 -37.93 -1.97 -4.65
CA ALA A 54 -37.52 -0.93 -3.69
C ALA A 54 -36.07 -0.56 -3.95
N SER A 55 -35.87 0.66 -4.44
CA SER A 55 -34.49 1.10 -4.78
C SER A 55 -33.67 1.10 -3.51
N LEU A 56 -32.57 0.37 -3.52
CA LEU A 56 -31.64 0.33 -2.42
C LEU A 56 -31.11 1.76 -2.16
N ARG A 57 -31.54 2.36 -1.07
CA ARG A 57 -31.04 3.69 -0.66
C ARG A 57 -29.93 3.48 0.35
N LEU A 58 -28.74 3.91 -0.03
CA LEU A 58 -27.59 3.88 0.86
C LEU A 58 -27.56 5.18 1.70
N ARG A 59 -27.26 5.03 3.00
CA ARG A 59 -26.96 6.17 3.87
C ARG A 59 -25.56 6.66 3.51
N GLU A 60 -25.42 7.95 3.27
CA GLU A 60 -24.12 8.56 3.07
C GLU A 60 -23.26 8.43 4.34
N ALA A 61 -21.99 8.14 4.17
CA ALA A 61 -20.98 8.10 5.21
C ALA A 61 -19.80 8.99 4.83
N GLU A 62 -19.03 9.41 5.81
CA GLU A 62 -17.78 10.14 5.56
C GLU A 62 -16.84 9.27 4.72
N PRO A 63 -16.31 9.79 3.61
CA PRO A 63 -15.44 9.02 2.72
C PRO A 63 -14.21 8.47 3.45
N ALA A 64 -13.83 7.24 3.13
CA ALA A 64 -12.61 6.65 3.66
C ALA A 64 -11.39 7.49 3.26
N THR A 65 -10.55 7.79 4.23
CA THR A 65 -9.31 8.52 3.99
C THR A 65 -8.41 7.73 3.04
N ARG A 66 -7.54 8.44 2.32
CA ARG A 66 -6.54 7.82 1.46
C ARG A 66 -5.70 6.77 2.21
N ARG A 67 -5.28 7.10 3.42
CA ARG A 67 -4.47 6.20 4.27
C ARG A 67 -5.22 4.92 4.61
N GLU A 68 -6.49 5.01 4.96
CA GLU A 68 -7.33 3.83 5.24
C GLU A 68 -7.48 2.94 4.01
N ARG A 69 -7.77 3.51 2.84
CA ARG A 69 -7.89 2.76 1.59
C ARG A 69 -6.63 2.00 1.26
N LEU A 70 -5.47 2.66 1.33
CA LEU A 70 -4.17 2.03 1.08
C LEU A 70 -3.83 0.95 2.11
N ALA A 71 -4.17 1.17 3.39
CA ALA A 71 -3.99 0.17 4.45
C ALA A 71 -4.84 -1.08 4.17
N TRP A 72 -6.11 -0.92 3.80
CA TRP A 72 -6.98 -2.04 3.45
C TRP A 72 -6.48 -2.82 2.22
N GLU A 73 -6.03 -2.13 1.17
CA GLU A 73 -5.46 -2.77 -0.01
C GLU A 73 -4.22 -3.59 0.36
N LYS A 74 -3.31 -3.00 1.13
CA LYS A 74 -2.09 -3.68 1.58
C LYS A 74 -2.39 -4.90 2.45
N GLU A 75 -3.32 -4.78 3.40
CA GLU A 75 -3.73 -5.87 4.29
C GLU A 75 -4.36 -7.03 3.52
N LEU A 76 -5.29 -6.73 2.60
CA LEU A 76 -6.12 -7.74 1.94
C LEU A 76 -5.49 -8.32 0.68
N LEU A 77 -4.75 -7.52 -0.09
CA LEU A 77 -4.17 -7.90 -1.38
C LEU A 77 -2.64 -8.05 -1.33
N GLY A 78 -2.00 -7.54 -0.28
CA GLY A 78 -0.55 -7.50 -0.18
C GLY A 78 0.12 -6.47 -1.07
N LEU A 79 -0.65 -5.67 -1.81
CA LEU A 79 -0.16 -4.65 -2.75
C LEU A 79 -1.09 -3.43 -2.75
N TYR A 80 -0.64 -2.32 -3.32
CA TYR A 80 -1.44 -1.11 -3.51
C TYR A 80 -2.02 -1.10 -4.94
N VAL A 81 -3.33 -0.95 -5.06
CA VAL A 81 -4.07 -0.98 -6.34
C VAL A 81 -4.44 0.43 -6.79
N THR A 82 -5.03 1.23 -5.89
CA THR A 82 -5.52 2.56 -6.23
C THR A 82 -4.38 3.51 -6.57
N GLU A 83 -3.38 3.57 -5.71
CA GLU A 83 -2.19 4.40 -5.89
C GLU A 83 -1.06 3.94 -4.94
N HIS A 84 0.19 4.24 -5.29
CA HIS A 84 1.32 3.92 -4.43
C HIS A 84 1.51 5.02 -3.37
N PRO A 85 1.74 4.69 -2.07
CA PRO A 85 1.93 5.69 -1.01
C PRO A 85 3.00 6.75 -1.32
N ILE A 86 4.03 6.39 -2.09
CA ILE A 86 5.13 7.27 -2.49
C ILE A 86 4.70 8.43 -3.41
N GLN A 87 3.50 8.38 -4.01
CA GLN A 87 3.01 9.38 -4.95
C GLN A 87 3.06 10.81 -4.36
N GLU A 88 2.69 10.98 -3.10
CA GLU A 88 2.73 12.28 -2.41
C GLU A 88 4.14 12.85 -2.27
N TYR A 89 5.13 11.97 -2.30
CA TYR A 89 6.53 12.32 -2.05
C TYR A 89 7.34 12.51 -3.33
N LEU A 90 6.77 12.24 -4.52
CA LEU A 90 7.53 12.25 -5.78
C LEU A 90 8.22 13.58 -6.05
N GLU A 91 7.53 14.71 -5.84
CA GLU A 91 8.12 16.03 -6.07
C GLU A 91 9.30 16.31 -5.11
N ARG A 92 9.14 15.94 -3.84
CA ARG A 92 10.20 16.08 -2.83
C ARG A 92 11.38 15.15 -3.10
N LEU A 93 11.10 13.93 -3.59
CA LEU A 93 12.13 12.99 -4.01
C LEU A 93 12.93 13.56 -5.20
N ARG A 94 12.27 14.17 -6.19
CA ARG A 94 12.92 14.82 -7.32
C ARG A 94 13.82 15.98 -6.86
N GLN A 95 13.37 16.81 -5.92
CA GLN A 95 14.16 17.89 -5.35
C GLN A 95 15.43 17.37 -4.66
N ASN A 96 15.39 16.21 -4.05
CA ASN A 96 16.53 15.55 -3.42
C ASN A 96 17.43 14.81 -4.42
N ARG A 97 17.18 14.93 -5.73
CA ARG A 97 17.98 14.34 -6.81
C ARG A 97 18.23 12.84 -6.63
N VAL A 98 17.20 12.11 -6.16
CA VAL A 98 17.28 10.67 -5.97
C VAL A 98 17.28 9.94 -7.30
N LEU A 99 18.05 8.87 -7.38
CA LEU A 99 18.04 7.94 -8.52
C LEU A 99 16.79 7.06 -8.43
N PRO A 100 15.94 6.97 -9.48
CA PRO A 100 14.84 6.01 -9.54
C PRO A 100 15.35 4.57 -9.35
N LEU A 101 14.63 3.74 -8.62
CA LEU A 101 15.11 2.39 -8.31
C LEU A 101 15.28 1.51 -9.55
N LYS A 102 14.50 1.73 -10.62
CA LYS A 102 14.68 1.03 -11.90
C LYS A 102 16.04 1.29 -12.55
N ASP A 103 16.63 2.47 -12.30
CA ASP A 103 17.89 2.88 -12.88
C ASP A 103 19.09 2.45 -12.01
N LEU A 104 18.82 1.91 -10.82
CA LEU A 104 19.85 1.36 -9.93
C LEU A 104 20.35 0.02 -10.47
N THR A 105 21.46 0.05 -11.18
CA THR A 105 22.06 -1.12 -11.82
C THR A 105 23.46 -1.38 -11.31
N VAL A 106 24.02 -2.54 -11.64
CA VAL A 106 25.42 -2.92 -11.30
C VAL A 106 26.47 -1.97 -11.88
N GLN A 107 26.10 -1.15 -12.89
CA GLN A 107 26.98 -0.12 -13.46
C GLN A 107 27.36 0.97 -12.44
N TYR A 108 26.54 1.16 -11.39
CA TYR A 108 26.83 2.07 -10.28
C TYR A 108 27.73 1.45 -9.19
N ARG A 109 28.24 0.24 -9.40
CA ARG A 109 29.13 -0.44 -8.45
C ARG A 109 30.18 0.50 -7.88
N ASN A 110 30.35 0.48 -6.56
CA ASN A 110 31.27 1.31 -5.79
C ASN A 110 31.03 2.82 -5.87
N ARG A 111 29.97 3.29 -6.55
CA ARG A 111 29.56 4.70 -6.54
C ARG A 111 28.60 4.95 -5.39
N THR A 112 28.67 6.13 -4.80
CA THR A 112 27.70 6.61 -3.83
C THR A 112 26.54 7.26 -4.61
N VAL A 113 25.33 6.80 -4.34
CA VAL A 113 24.09 7.31 -4.93
C VAL A 113 23.10 7.63 -3.82
N SER A 114 22.12 8.51 -4.14
CA SER A 114 20.95 8.74 -3.29
C SER A 114 19.75 8.09 -3.95
N ILE A 115 19.02 7.26 -3.22
CA ILE A 115 17.77 6.65 -3.64
C ILE A 115 16.65 7.09 -2.71
N GLY A 116 15.42 7.06 -3.19
CA GLY A 116 14.23 7.35 -2.38
C GLY A 116 13.19 6.27 -2.56
N GLY A 117 12.52 5.89 -1.50
CA GLY A 117 11.52 4.84 -1.57
C GLY A 117 10.75 4.63 -0.28
N LEU A 118 9.69 3.85 -0.40
CA LEU A 118 8.89 3.36 0.72
C LEU A 118 9.59 2.14 1.34
N VAL A 119 9.69 2.11 2.65
CA VAL A 119 10.16 0.92 3.38
C VAL A 119 9.08 -0.14 3.37
N SER A 120 9.25 -1.18 2.57
CA SER A 120 8.26 -2.26 2.45
C SER A 120 8.46 -3.39 3.46
N SER A 121 9.70 -3.69 3.84
CA SER A 121 9.99 -4.66 4.91
C SER A 121 11.35 -4.43 5.55
N ILE A 122 11.48 -4.87 6.79
CA ILE A 122 12.71 -4.76 7.58
C ILE A 122 13.00 -6.11 8.20
N GLN A 123 14.20 -6.62 7.97
CA GLN A 123 14.74 -7.80 8.62
C GLN A 123 15.92 -7.40 9.50
N LYS A 124 15.79 -7.58 10.81
CA LYS A 124 16.87 -7.36 11.78
C LYS A 124 17.68 -8.63 11.91
N ILE A 125 19.01 -8.50 11.81
CA ILE A 125 19.94 -9.59 12.05
C ILE A 125 21.04 -9.14 13.03
N THR A 126 21.74 -10.10 13.59
CA THR A 126 22.91 -9.85 14.44
C THR A 126 24.17 -10.17 13.64
N THR A 127 25.12 -9.26 13.62
CA THR A 127 26.44 -9.46 12.99
C THR A 127 27.29 -10.47 13.77
N LYS A 128 28.39 -10.91 13.20
CA LYS A 128 29.35 -11.79 13.88
C LYS A 128 29.96 -11.15 15.15
N SER A 129 29.97 -9.82 15.22
CA SER A 129 30.42 -9.06 16.40
C SER A 129 29.34 -8.89 17.47
N GLY A 130 28.13 -9.45 17.27
CA GLY A 130 27.01 -9.33 18.22
C GLY A 130 26.17 -8.05 18.08
N GLU A 131 26.50 -7.19 17.12
CA GLU A 131 25.80 -5.92 16.93
C GLU A 131 24.61 -6.07 15.97
N PRO A 132 23.50 -5.30 16.15
CA PRO A 132 22.36 -5.35 15.27
C PRO A 132 22.63 -4.64 13.95
N MET A 133 22.17 -5.21 12.84
CA MET A 133 22.08 -4.55 11.53
C MET A 133 20.73 -4.87 10.88
N LEU A 134 20.35 -4.08 9.87
CA LEU A 134 19.09 -4.26 9.16
C LEU A 134 19.33 -4.54 7.68
N PHE A 135 18.50 -5.43 7.13
CA PHE A 135 18.20 -5.52 5.72
C PHE A 135 16.84 -4.87 5.50
N VAL A 136 16.83 -3.77 4.79
CA VAL A 136 15.64 -2.96 4.53
C VAL A 136 15.30 -3.08 3.06
N LYS A 137 14.10 -3.61 2.75
CA LYS A 137 13.58 -3.57 1.39
C LYS A 137 12.87 -2.25 1.17
N MET A 138 13.28 -1.54 0.14
CA MET A 138 12.67 -0.29 -0.28
C MET A 138 12.07 -0.45 -1.67
N GLU A 139 10.93 0.18 -1.90
CA GLU A 139 10.26 0.17 -3.19
C GLU A 139 9.82 1.58 -3.60
N ASP A 140 9.81 1.83 -4.90
CA ASP A 140 9.18 2.98 -5.51
C ASP A 140 8.11 2.51 -6.51
N THR A 141 7.57 3.41 -7.33
CA THR A 141 6.59 3.05 -8.37
C THR A 141 7.17 2.21 -9.50
N THR A 142 8.47 2.02 -9.56
CA THR A 142 9.18 1.41 -10.70
C THR A 142 9.87 0.09 -10.36
N SER A 143 10.44 -0.05 -9.17
CA SER A 143 11.27 -1.20 -8.79
C SER A 143 11.43 -1.34 -7.28
N ARG A 144 12.19 -2.35 -6.87
CA ARG A 144 12.56 -2.64 -5.47
C ARG A 144 14.05 -2.81 -5.36
N THR A 145 14.60 -2.44 -4.21
CA THR A 145 16.00 -2.69 -3.87
C THR A 145 16.16 -3.04 -2.40
N GLU A 146 17.33 -3.56 -2.05
CA GLU A 146 17.72 -3.86 -0.67
C GLU A 146 18.76 -2.87 -0.19
N VAL A 147 18.54 -2.33 1.00
CA VAL A 147 19.43 -1.42 1.69
C VAL A 147 19.99 -2.13 2.92
N LEU A 148 21.31 -2.19 3.04
CA LEU A 148 22.02 -2.74 4.19
C LEU A 148 22.37 -1.61 5.16
N VAL A 149 21.82 -1.67 6.36
CA VAL A 149 22.03 -0.68 7.41
C VAL A 149 22.92 -1.28 8.49
N PHE A 150 24.17 -0.87 8.47
CA PHE A 150 25.17 -1.36 9.40
C PHE A 150 24.99 -0.76 10.81
N PRO A 151 25.54 -1.40 11.87
CA PRO A 151 25.32 -0.98 13.26
C PRO A 151 25.61 0.49 13.52
N LYS A 152 26.68 1.04 12.94
CA LYS A 152 27.07 2.45 13.10
C LYS A 152 25.98 3.41 12.59
N VAL A 153 25.38 3.13 11.44
CA VAL A 153 24.31 3.96 10.86
C VAL A 153 23.00 3.75 11.60
N LEU A 154 22.70 2.50 11.97
CA LEU A 154 21.52 2.17 12.76
C LEU A 154 21.51 2.88 14.12
N ALA A 155 22.65 2.96 14.79
CA ALA A 155 22.79 3.63 16.09
C ALA A 155 22.55 5.14 16.04
N GLN A 156 22.76 5.79 14.88
CA GLN A 156 22.53 7.24 14.72
C GLN A 156 21.04 7.58 14.79
N ASN A 157 20.19 6.78 14.12
CA ASN A 157 18.74 7.02 14.05
C ASN A 157 17.95 5.69 14.05
N PRO A 158 17.85 4.99 15.19
CA PRO A 158 17.18 3.69 15.24
C PRO A 158 15.68 3.78 14.96
N GLY A 159 15.03 4.89 15.30
CA GLY A 159 13.60 5.13 15.07
C GLY A 159 13.23 5.50 13.64
N LEU A 160 14.21 5.73 12.77
CA LEU A 160 13.97 6.05 11.36
C LEU A 160 13.45 4.84 10.57
N TRP A 161 13.95 3.65 10.91
CA TRP A 161 13.71 2.42 10.17
C TRP A 161 12.40 1.75 10.61
N GLN A 162 11.31 2.18 9.99
CA GLN A 162 9.96 1.65 10.21
C GLN A 162 9.29 1.36 8.88
N GLN A 163 8.45 0.33 8.83
CA GLN A 163 7.66 0.02 7.64
C GLN A 163 6.73 1.19 7.31
N GLU A 164 6.44 1.34 6.03
CA GLU A 164 5.58 2.38 5.45
C GLU A 164 6.11 3.82 5.55
N LYS A 165 7.32 4.03 6.06
CA LYS A 165 7.99 5.32 5.96
C LYS A 165 8.64 5.52 4.60
N VAL A 166 8.59 6.76 4.11
CA VAL A 166 9.30 7.17 2.90
C VAL A 166 10.63 7.80 3.28
N LEU A 167 11.71 7.16 2.86
CA LEU A 167 13.07 7.55 3.20
C LEU A 167 13.86 7.92 1.95
N VAL A 168 14.78 8.87 2.11
CA VAL A 168 15.94 9.03 1.22
C VAL A 168 17.13 8.38 1.88
N VAL A 169 17.80 7.52 1.13
CA VAL A 169 18.99 6.80 1.56
C VAL A 169 20.14 7.14 0.64
N ARG A 170 21.22 7.63 1.20
CA ARG A 170 22.50 7.80 0.52
C ARG A 170 23.44 6.68 0.92
N GLY A 171 24.05 6.05 -0.08
CA GLY A 171 24.95 4.95 0.20
C GLY A 171 25.68 4.46 -1.05
N ARG A 172 26.64 3.57 -0.81
CA ARG A 172 27.47 2.97 -1.86
C ARG A 172 26.78 1.75 -2.46
N VAL A 173 26.77 1.67 -3.78
CA VAL A 173 26.22 0.51 -4.49
C VAL A 173 27.17 -0.69 -4.36
N SER A 174 26.62 -1.82 -3.95
CA SER A 174 27.27 -3.13 -3.94
C SER A 174 26.53 -4.09 -4.87
N ASP A 175 27.26 -4.97 -5.54
CA ASP A 175 26.74 -6.01 -6.43
C ASP A 175 27.23 -7.41 -6.04
N LYS A 176 27.57 -7.60 -4.77
CA LYS A 176 28.23 -8.82 -4.28
C LYS A 176 27.52 -10.12 -4.68
N ASP A 177 26.20 -10.07 -4.81
CA ASP A 177 25.36 -11.22 -5.19
C ASP A 177 24.79 -11.09 -6.62
N GLY A 178 25.40 -10.25 -7.46
CA GLY A 178 24.93 -9.98 -8.83
C GLY A 178 23.71 -9.05 -8.93
N ILE A 179 23.20 -8.59 -7.79
CA ILE A 179 22.07 -7.65 -7.69
C ILE A 179 22.57 -6.37 -7.02
N ALA A 180 22.21 -5.22 -7.59
CA ALA A 180 22.57 -3.94 -7.01
C ALA A 180 21.85 -3.73 -5.66
N LYS A 181 22.61 -3.54 -4.60
CA LYS A 181 22.15 -3.24 -3.23
C LYS A 181 22.82 -1.97 -2.75
N ILE A 182 22.23 -1.29 -1.78
CA ILE A 182 22.80 -0.08 -1.19
C ILE A 182 23.40 -0.39 0.19
N LEU A 183 24.66 -0.07 0.36
CA LEU A 183 25.32 -0.02 1.67
C LEU A 183 25.05 1.37 2.24
N CYS A 184 24.13 1.49 3.17
CA CYS A 184 23.68 2.77 3.72
C CYS A 184 24.82 3.49 4.45
N GLU A 185 25.02 4.76 4.09
CA GLU A 185 25.94 5.69 4.76
C GLU A 185 25.15 6.74 5.55
N GLU A 186 24.00 7.18 4.99
CA GLU A 186 23.14 8.19 5.59
C GLU A 186 21.67 7.95 5.14
N ALA A 187 20.72 8.25 6.00
CA ALA A 187 19.31 8.19 5.67
C ALA A 187 18.51 9.25 6.44
N PHE A 188 17.46 9.76 5.82
CA PHE A 188 16.50 10.66 6.45
C PHE A 188 15.08 10.43 5.92
N GLU A 189 14.11 10.76 6.75
CA GLU A 189 12.69 10.70 6.40
C GLU A 189 12.27 11.94 5.64
N ILE A 190 11.48 11.76 4.59
CA ILE A 190 10.79 12.86 3.92
C ILE A 190 9.46 13.05 4.64
N PRO A 191 9.20 14.20 5.26
CA PRO A 191 7.91 14.48 5.86
C PRO A 191 6.81 14.50 4.77
N ALA A 192 5.59 14.12 5.15
CA ALA A 192 4.42 14.18 4.29
C ALA A 192 4.04 15.62 3.90
#